data_9496328a9a32af66361c13da7f140624
#
_entry.id   9496328a9a32af66361c13da7f140624
#
_cell.length_a   1.000
_cell.length_b   1.000
_cell.length_c   1.000
_cell.angle_alpha   90.00
_cell.angle_beta   90.00
_cell.angle_gamma   90.00
#
_symmetry.space_group_name_H-M   'P 1'
#
loop_
_entity.id
_entity.type
_entity.pdbx_description
1 polymer ?
#
loop_
_entity_poly.entity_id
_entity_poly.type
_entity_poly.pdbx_seq_one_letter_code
_entity_poly.pdbx_strand_id
1 'polypeptide(L)'
;WSIGDVELTARFRLFRHGFEADSLGNLPDLRFQVGAGALLRLGTGTQADPNRFFDLDPADGQMDLEGSVFGLVEYGRRLGAWGRLRRGIQKEGTVVRRTSSPEQVLPSVYSRVPLYWSPGNYVDLELNPRFYFTPEMTFGIRYHLWHKGQDAYTIQPIDPETQRALDLPHSSLLEMETKETLHEVAFTATYSTLAPNERGETPIPMMIRFAYFHPVAGSGGQTPKGGRLQVGLTLFRTFWGGDAEQGETTEGAAGGG
;
A
#
# COMPACT_ATOMS: atom_id res chain seq x y z
N TRP A 1 -1.91 -18.22 -17.58
CA TRP A 1 -1.20 -17.83 -16.37
C TRP A 1 -0.46 -16.53 -16.65
N SER A 2 -0.73 -15.48 -15.88
CA SER A 2 0.04 -14.23 -15.92
C SER A 2 0.85 -14.11 -14.62
N ILE A 3 2.06 -13.57 -14.74
CA ILE A 3 2.92 -13.27 -13.61
C ILE A 3 2.90 -11.75 -13.45
N GLY A 4 2.72 -11.28 -12.22
CA GLY A 4 2.82 -9.87 -11.89
C GLY A 4 4.27 -9.36 -11.89
N ASP A 5 4.42 -8.07 -11.65
CA ASP A 5 5.75 -7.48 -11.53
C ASP A 5 6.47 -7.98 -10.29
N VAL A 6 7.79 -8.14 -10.39
CA VAL A 6 8.63 -8.49 -9.25
C VAL A 6 8.98 -7.22 -8.48
N GLU A 7 8.74 -7.26 -7.16
CA GLU A 7 9.05 -6.15 -6.27
C GLU A 7 10.18 -6.52 -5.30
N LEU A 8 11.19 -5.67 -5.24
CA LEU A 8 12.28 -5.75 -4.27
C LEU A 8 12.14 -4.59 -3.28
N THR A 9 11.98 -4.90 -2.01
CA THR A 9 11.81 -3.89 -0.96
C THR A 9 12.90 -4.01 0.09
N ALA A 10 13.51 -2.87 0.42
CA ALA A 10 14.42 -2.75 1.56
C ALA A 10 13.89 -1.72 2.55
N ARG A 11 13.94 -2.04 3.84
CA ARG A 11 13.54 -1.12 4.91
C ARG A 11 14.59 -1.11 6.00
N PHE A 12 14.92 0.10 6.47
CA PHE A 12 15.92 0.32 7.50
C PHE A 12 15.31 1.14 8.63
N ARG A 13 15.53 0.70 9.86
CA ARG A 13 15.27 1.51 11.04
C ARG A 13 16.48 2.40 11.26
N LEU A 14 16.29 3.71 11.16
CA LEU A 14 17.35 4.69 11.33
C LEU A 14 17.50 5.09 12.80
N PHE A 15 16.40 5.20 13.50
CA PHE A 15 16.39 5.65 14.89
C PHE A 15 15.25 5.00 15.68
N ARG A 16 15.52 4.67 16.96
CA ARG A 16 14.54 4.14 17.90
C ARG A 16 14.88 4.63 19.31
N HIS A 17 13.87 5.13 20.02
CA HIS A 17 14.00 5.64 21.38
C HIS A 17 12.82 5.21 22.25
N GLY A 18 13.12 4.86 23.50
CA GLY A 18 12.11 4.61 24.54
C GLY A 18 11.37 3.28 24.45
N PHE A 19 11.79 2.34 23.60
CA PHE A 19 11.17 1.00 23.50
C PHE A 19 11.87 -0.05 24.39
N GLU A 20 12.85 0.34 25.19
CA GLU A 20 13.50 -0.52 26.16
C GLU A 20 13.02 -0.12 27.53
N ALA A 21 12.64 -1.11 28.33
CA ALA A 21 12.23 -0.90 29.71
C ALA A 21 13.45 -0.55 30.57
N ASP A 22 13.25 0.26 31.60
CA ASP A 22 14.25 0.52 32.62
C ASP A 22 14.50 -0.74 33.48
N SER A 23 15.43 -0.66 34.43
CA SER A 23 15.74 -1.77 35.37
C SER A 23 14.56 -2.20 36.25
N LEU A 24 13.48 -1.41 36.28
CA LEU A 24 12.26 -1.69 37.03
C LEU A 24 11.12 -2.17 36.12
N GLY A 25 11.39 -2.37 34.81
CA GLY A 25 10.40 -2.81 33.85
C GLY A 25 9.48 -1.70 33.33
N ASN A 26 9.75 -0.42 33.62
CA ASN A 26 8.94 0.69 33.15
C ASN A 26 9.41 1.18 31.78
N LEU A 27 8.45 1.46 30.90
CA LEU A 27 8.73 2.11 29.62
C LEU A 27 8.60 3.63 29.76
N PRO A 28 9.46 4.43 29.10
CA PRO A 28 9.29 5.86 29.02
C PRO A 28 7.95 6.26 28.41
N ASP A 29 7.41 7.39 28.86
CA ASP A 29 6.14 7.89 28.31
C ASP A 29 6.22 8.22 26.82
N LEU A 30 7.35 8.76 26.37
CA LEU A 30 7.57 9.06 24.95
C LEU A 30 8.45 7.98 24.31
N ARG A 31 7.89 7.32 23.30
CA ARG A 31 8.58 6.34 22.48
C ARG A 31 8.44 6.71 21.02
N PHE A 32 9.50 6.65 20.26
CA PHE A 32 9.42 6.92 18.84
C PHE A 32 10.46 6.15 18.04
N GLN A 33 10.12 5.88 16.80
CA GLN A 33 11.04 5.31 15.82
C GLN A 33 10.86 5.97 14.46
N VAL A 34 11.94 6.07 13.72
CA VAL A 34 12.00 6.57 12.36
C VAL A 34 12.75 5.57 11.50
N GLY A 35 12.30 5.39 10.29
CA GLY A 35 12.94 4.54 9.32
C GLY A 35 12.82 5.08 7.91
N ALA A 36 13.60 4.51 7.03
CA ALA A 36 13.56 4.78 5.59
C ALA A 36 13.43 3.46 4.83
N GLY A 37 12.92 3.53 3.62
CA GLY A 37 12.77 2.37 2.76
C GLY A 37 12.94 2.75 1.30
N ALA A 38 13.27 1.75 0.50
CA ALA A 38 13.28 1.82 -0.94
C ALA A 38 12.56 0.61 -1.51
N LEU A 39 11.87 0.79 -2.62
CA LEU A 39 11.23 -0.25 -3.39
C LEU A 39 11.65 -0.10 -4.85
N LEU A 40 12.03 -1.20 -5.45
CA LEU A 40 12.25 -1.35 -6.88
C LEU A 40 11.23 -2.34 -7.41
N ARG A 41 10.35 -1.87 -8.30
CA ARG A 41 9.46 -2.73 -9.09
C ARG A 41 10.08 -2.95 -10.44
N LEU A 42 10.22 -4.20 -10.84
CA LEU A 42 10.69 -4.60 -12.16
C LEU A 42 9.47 -4.89 -13.02
N GLY A 43 9.39 -4.27 -14.19
CA GLY A 43 8.32 -4.52 -15.17
C GLY A 43 8.45 -5.89 -15.83
N THR A 44 8.35 -6.94 -15.04
CA THR A 44 8.47 -8.34 -15.51
C THR A 44 7.13 -8.97 -15.82
N GLY A 45 6.05 -8.30 -15.46
CA GLY A 45 4.70 -8.79 -15.67
C GLY A 45 4.22 -8.62 -17.10
N THR A 46 3.15 -9.34 -17.41
CA THR A 46 2.50 -9.27 -18.72
C THR A 46 1.57 -8.08 -18.75
N GLN A 47 1.64 -7.26 -19.79
CA GLN A 47 0.70 -6.14 -19.98
C GLN A 47 -0.64 -6.64 -20.51
N ALA A 48 -1.73 -5.98 -20.08
CA ALA A 48 -3.08 -6.28 -20.56
C ALA A 48 -3.21 -6.20 -22.07
N ASP A 49 -3.80 -7.22 -22.69
CA ASP A 49 -4.15 -7.17 -24.10
C ASP A 49 -5.41 -6.28 -24.28
N PRO A 50 -5.31 -5.12 -24.95
CA PRO A 50 -6.43 -4.23 -25.14
C PRO A 50 -7.60 -4.88 -25.93
N ASN A 51 -7.42 -6.07 -26.47
CA ASN A 51 -8.47 -6.83 -27.16
C ASN A 51 -9.26 -7.78 -26.25
N ARG A 52 -8.83 -7.97 -25.01
CA ARG A 52 -9.53 -8.80 -24.03
C ARG A 52 -10.33 -7.93 -23.09
N PHE A 53 -11.65 -8.08 -23.11
CA PHE A 53 -12.56 -7.26 -22.30
C PHE A 53 -12.41 -7.48 -20.78
N PHE A 54 -12.00 -8.68 -20.36
CA PHE A 54 -11.78 -9.04 -18.95
C PHE A 54 -10.33 -9.40 -18.64
N ASP A 55 -9.37 -8.80 -19.34
CA ASP A 55 -7.96 -9.01 -19.04
C ASP A 55 -7.58 -8.14 -17.85
N LEU A 56 -7.66 -8.74 -16.68
CA LEU A 56 -7.22 -8.13 -15.42
C LEU A 56 -5.76 -8.48 -15.19
N ASP A 57 -4.89 -7.94 -16.04
CA ASP A 57 -3.45 -8.17 -15.86
C ASP A 57 -2.97 -7.55 -14.55
N PRO A 58 -2.20 -8.33 -13.76
CA PRO A 58 -1.69 -7.90 -12.47
C PRO A 58 -0.50 -6.93 -12.59
N ALA A 59 -0.08 -6.56 -13.82
CA ALA A 59 1.11 -5.78 -14.05
C ALA A 59 0.93 -4.72 -15.13
N ASP A 60 1.60 -3.59 -14.98
CA ASP A 60 1.68 -2.55 -16.01
C ASP A 60 2.95 -2.68 -16.88
N GLY A 61 3.84 -3.61 -16.53
CA GLY A 61 5.09 -3.85 -17.22
C GLY A 61 6.10 -2.71 -17.07
N GLN A 62 5.95 -1.88 -16.07
CA GLN A 62 6.81 -0.73 -15.82
C GLN A 62 7.82 -0.96 -14.72
N MET A 63 8.92 -0.24 -14.82
CA MET A 63 9.92 -0.18 -13.77
C MET A 63 9.67 1.07 -12.91
N ASP A 64 9.46 0.87 -11.60
CA ASP A 64 9.28 1.94 -10.64
C ASP A 64 10.38 1.93 -9.59
N LEU A 65 10.82 3.12 -9.21
CA LEU A 65 11.67 3.32 -8.04
C LEU A 65 10.95 4.16 -7.01
N GLU A 66 10.78 3.64 -5.81
CA GLU A 66 10.13 4.34 -4.70
C GLU A 66 11.10 4.54 -3.54
N GLY A 67 11.14 5.76 -3.01
CA GLY A 67 11.76 6.09 -1.73
C GLY A 67 10.69 6.38 -0.68
N SER A 68 10.91 5.97 0.57
CA SER A 68 9.98 6.20 1.66
C SER A 68 10.67 6.58 2.97
N VAL A 69 9.99 7.40 3.77
CA VAL A 69 10.32 7.65 5.17
C VAL A 69 9.07 7.32 5.98
N PHE A 70 9.25 6.63 7.10
CA PHE A 70 8.16 6.28 7.98
C PHE A 70 8.54 6.49 9.44
N GLY A 71 7.55 6.73 10.28
CA GLY A 71 7.74 6.95 11.69
C GLY A 71 6.56 6.47 12.53
N LEU A 72 6.86 6.16 13.77
CA LEU A 72 5.91 5.85 14.81
C LEU A 72 6.27 6.70 16.02
N VAL A 73 5.28 7.30 16.65
CA VAL A 73 5.39 7.94 17.95
C VAL A 73 4.30 7.40 18.86
N GLU A 74 4.63 7.12 20.10
CA GLU A 74 3.70 6.71 21.15
C GLU A 74 3.92 7.58 22.38
N TYR A 75 2.83 7.99 23.01
CA TYR A 75 2.86 8.77 24.23
C TYR A 75 1.98 8.10 25.31
N GLY A 76 2.62 7.80 26.42
CA GLY A 76 2.00 7.02 27.49
C GLY A 76 1.59 5.62 26.97
N ARG A 77 0.45 5.16 27.48
CA ARG A 77 -0.15 3.86 27.08
C ARG A 77 -1.33 4.01 26.15
N ARG A 78 -1.75 5.25 25.85
CA ARG A 78 -3.05 5.49 25.18
C ARG A 78 -2.96 6.20 23.84
N LEU A 79 -1.88 6.88 23.56
CA LEU A 79 -1.75 7.65 22.31
C LEU A 79 -0.65 7.09 21.45
N GLY A 80 -0.91 6.99 20.17
CA GLY A 80 0.08 6.64 19.15
C GLY A 80 -0.21 7.38 17.86
N ALA A 81 0.79 7.58 17.04
CA ALA A 81 0.63 8.05 15.68
C ALA A 81 1.68 7.37 14.80
N TRP A 82 1.26 6.93 13.64
CA TRP A 82 2.13 6.40 12.61
C TRP A 82 1.99 7.24 11.35
N GLY A 83 3.10 7.46 10.67
CA GLY A 83 3.12 8.19 9.43
C GLY A 83 4.09 7.60 8.42
N ARG A 84 3.80 7.80 7.13
CA ARG A 84 4.64 7.41 6.01
C ARG A 84 4.51 8.41 4.88
N LEU A 85 5.65 8.83 4.36
CA LEU A 85 5.75 9.59 3.11
C LEU A 85 6.48 8.73 2.09
N ARG A 86 5.92 8.58 0.90
CA ARG A 86 6.53 7.88 -0.24
C ARG A 86 6.60 8.80 -1.44
N ARG A 87 7.65 8.67 -2.22
CA ARG A 87 7.77 9.27 -3.53
C ARG A 87 8.22 8.21 -4.52
N GLY A 88 7.42 8.01 -5.57
CA GLY A 88 7.73 7.10 -6.65
C GLY A 88 8.10 7.84 -7.93
N ILE A 89 9.10 7.31 -8.60
CA ILE A 89 9.54 7.72 -9.94
C ILE A 89 9.23 6.54 -10.84
N GLN A 90 8.38 6.77 -11.82
CA GLN A 90 7.97 5.77 -12.80
C GLN A 90 8.81 5.94 -14.07
N LYS A 91 9.40 4.85 -14.56
CA LYS A 91 10.24 4.89 -15.74
C LYS A 91 9.37 4.84 -17.00
N GLU A 92 9.80 5.55 -18.02
CA GLU A 92 9.20 5.50 -19.35
C GLU A 92 9.19 4.07 -19.91
N GLY A 93 8.11 3.76 -20.64
CA GLY A 93 7.90 2.45 -21.24
C GLY A 93 7.17 2.55 -22.57
N THR A 94 6.94 1.39 -23.16
CA THR A 94 6.12 1.26 -24.36
C THR A 94 4.85 0.50 -24.01
N VAL A 95 3.70 1.04 -24.40
CA VAL A 95 2.41 0.41 -24.23
C VAL A 95 1.63 0.37 -25.53
N VAL A 96 0.78 -0.61 -25.67
CA VAL A 96 -0.17 -0.65 -26.80
C VAL A 96 -1.55 -0.30 -26.27
N ARG A 97 -2.12 0.79 -26.79
CA ARG A 97 -3.46 1.24 -26.37
C ARG A 97 -4.34 1.41 -27.59
N ARG A 98 -5.66 1.31 -27.37
CA ARG A 98 -6.63 1.78 -28.34
C ARG A 98 -6.84 3.28 -28.13
N THR A 99 -6.67 4.04 -29.21
CA THR A 99 -6.91 5.48 -29.18
C THR A 99 -8.32 5.73 -29.74
N SER A 100 -9.07 6.58 -29.07
CA SER A 100 -10.41 7.00 -29.50
C SER A 100 -10.66 8.44 -29.08
N SER A 101 -11.60 9.10 -29.75
CA SER A 101 -12.18 10.34 -29.25
C SER A 101 -12.80 10.09 -27.85
N PRO A 102 -12.74 11.08 -26.93
CA PRO A 102 -13.38 10.98 -25.60
C PRO A 102 -14.87 10.66 -25.66
N GLU A 103 -15.53 10.99 -26.78
CA GLU A 103 -16.95 10.76 -27.00
C GLU A 103 -17.26 9.31 -27.42
N GLN A 104 -16.25 8.55 -27.79
CA GLN A 104 -16.41 7.18 -28.27
C GLN A 104 -16.29 6.19 -27.10
N VAL A 105 -17.42 5.64 -26.69
CA VAL A 105 -17.53 4.69 -25.55
C VAL A 105 -16.76 3.39 -25.79
N LEU A 106 -16.72 2.92 -27.03
CA LEU A 106 -16.02 1.68 -27.43
C LEU A 106 -15.04 1.98 -28.56
N PRO A 107 -13.72 2.07 -28.26
CA PRO A 107 -12.71 2.25 -29.30
C PRO A 107 -12.70 1.11 -30.31
N SER A 108 -12.51 1.45 -31.59
CA SER A 108 -12.34 0.45 -32.64
C SER A 108 -11.17 -0.48 -32.37
N VAL A 109 -11.29 -1.75 -32.75
CA VAL A 109 -10.18 -2.71 -32.72
C VAL A 109 -8.99 -2.24 -33.59
N TYR A 110 -9.29 -1.50 -34.64
CA TYR A 110 -8.30 -0.98 -35.58
C TYR A 110 -7.58 0.28 -35.09
N SER A 111 -8.04 0.93 -34.01
CA SER A 111 -7.39 2.11 -33.43
C SER A 111 -6.24 1.78 -32.47
N ARG A 112 -5.71 0.58 -32.54
CA ARG A 112 -4.61 0.10 -31.71
C ARG A 112 -3.27 0.67 -32.19
N VAL A 113 -2.57 1.39 -31.31
CA VAL A 113 -1.27 1.99 -31.63
C VAL A 113 -0.25 1.72 -30.53
N PRO A 114 1.03 1.52 -30.90
CA PRO A 114 2.12 1.53 -29.95
C PRO A 114 2.44 2.98 -29.55
N LEU A 115 2.59 3.18 -28.24
CA LEU A 115 2.85 4.48 -27.64
C LEU A 115 4.09 4.42 -26.78
N TYR A 116 4.91 5.46 -26.82
CA TYR A 116 5.82 5.78 -25.72
C TYR A 116 4.99 6.41 -24.62
N TRP A 117 5.10 5.87 -23.43
CA TRP A 117 4.39 6.31 -22.24
C TRP A 117 5.38 6.73 -21.17
N SER A 118 5.27 7.96 -20.73
CA SER A 118 6.02 8.54 -19.61
C SER A 118 5.04 8.84 -18.50
N PRO A 119 4.86 7.93 -17.52
CA PRO A 119 3.91 8.13 -16.45
C PRO A 119 4.33 9.21 -15.48
N GLY A 120 3.36 9.88 -14.91
CA GLY A 120 3.58 10.91 -13.90
C GLY A 120 4.14 10.33 -12.60
N ASN A 121 5.16 10.96 -12.06
CA ASN A 121 5.68 10.62 -10.74
C ASN A 121 4.60 10.83 -9.67
N TYR A 122 4.69 10.09 -8.53
CA TYR A 122 3.71 10.20 -7.48
C TYR A 122 4.30 10.49 -6.10
N VAL A 123 3.46 11.04 -5.24
CA VAL A 123 3.69 11.23 -3.81
C VAL A 123 2.50 10.64 -3.05
N ASP A 124 2.80 9.89 -2.01
CA ASP A 124 1.83 9.26 -1.12
C ASP A 124 2.19 9.61 0.33
N LEU A 125 1.28 10.28 1.03
CA LEU A 125 1.41 10.60 2.44
C LEU A 125 0.30 9.93 3.22
N GLU A 126 0.68 9.22 4.28
CA GLU A 126 -0.25 8.57 5.18
C GLU A 126 0.06 8.96 6.63
N LEU A 127 -0.95 9.44 7.34
CA LEU A 127 -0.88 9.76 8.76
C LEU A 127 -1.99 9.02 9.49
N ASN A 128 -1.67 8.41 10.62
CA ASN A 128 -2.61 7.57 11.37
C ASN A 128 -2.43 7.77 12.88
N PRO A 129 -3.00 8.85 13.46
CA PRO A 129 -3.15 8.97 14.90
C PRO A 129 -4.10 7.90 15.45
N ARG A 130 -3.77 7.34 16.60
CA ARG A 130 -4.47 6.24 17.26
C ARG A 130 -4.66 6.50 18.73
N PHE A 131 -5.79 6.00 19.26
CA PHE A 131 -6.11 5.98 20.67
C PHE A 131 -6.34 4.52 21.11
N TYR A 132 -5.55 4.05 22.05
CA TYR A 132 -5.68 2.74 22.64
C TYR A 132 -6.66 2.83 23.83
N PHE A 133 -7.90 2.41 23.59
CA PHE A 133 -8.94 2.46 24.61
C PHE A 133 -8.70 1.39 25.68
N THR A 134 -8.41 0.16 25.24
CA THR A 134 -7.90 -0.96 26.03
C THR A 134 -6.70 -1.58 25.32
N PRO A 135 -5.97 -2.54 25.94
CA PRO A 135 -4.92 -3.29 25.24
C PRO A 135 -5.43 -4.01 23.98
N GLU A 136 -6.71 -4.37 23.96
CA GLU A 136 -7.36 -5.09 22.86
C GLU A 136 -8.01 -4.14 21.83
N MET A 137 -8.43 -2.93 22.24
CA MET A 137 -9.27 -2.05 21.42
C MET A 137 -8.56 -0.75 21.09
N THR A 138 -8.43 -0.48 19.79
CA THR A 138 -7.78 0.71 19.25
C THR A 138 -8.71 1.43 18.28
N PHE A 139 -8.81 2.74 18.42
CA PHE A 139 -9.46 3.63 17.47
C PHE A 139 -8.43 4.50 16.78
N GLY A 140 -8.67 4.84 15.52
CA GLY A 140 -7.76 5.69 14.75
C GLY A 140 -8.48 6.54 13.73
N ILE A 141 -7.79 7.60 13.34
CA ILE A 141 -8.15 8.40 12.18
C ILE A 141 -6.97 8.27 11.22
N ARG A 142 -7.23 7.90 9.97
CA ARG A 142 -6.23 7.86 8.93
C ARG A 142 -6.49 9.00 7.95
N TYR A 143 -5.47 9.78 7.69
CA TYR A 143 -5.43 10.70 6.57
C TYR A 143 -4.51 10.15 5.50
N HIS A 144 -4.97 10.16 4.26
CA HIS A 144 -4.21 9.70 3.10
C HIS A 144 -4.27 10.76 2.00
N LEU A 145 -3.11 11.20 1.55
CA LEU A 145 -2.92 12.04 0.38
C LEU A 145 -2.20 11.22 -0.69
N TRP A 146 -2.85 11.06 -1.82
CA TRP A 146 -2.26 10.55 -3.05
C TRP A 146 -2.19 11.67 -4.08
N HIS A 147 -1.04 11.89 -4.67
CA HIS A 147 -0.85 12.81 -5.78
C HIS A 147 0.02 12.17 -6.84
N LYS A 148 -0.49 12.08 -8.06
CA LYS A 148 0.22 11.62 -9.26
C LYS A 148 0.27 12.76 -10.26
N GLY A 149 1.43 12.96 -10.89
CA GLY A 149 1.62 13.88 -12.01
C GLY A 149 0.86 13.42 -13.25
N GLN A 150 0.82 14.26 -14.25
CA GLN A 150 0.23 13.94 -15.55
C GLN A 150 1.10 12.94 -16.30
N ASP A 151 0.47 11.95 -16.93
CA ASP A 151 1.14 11.06 -17.87
C ASP A 151 1.37 11.78 -19.21
N ALA A 152 2.44 11.44 -19.92
CA ALA A 152 2.68 11.89 -21.28
C ALA A 152 2.70 10.69 -22.24
N TYR A 153 2.08 10.85 -23.39
CA TYR A 153 2.01 9.84 -24.43
C TYR A 153 2.52 10.38 -25.76
N THR A 154 3.38 9.63 -26.41
CA THR A 154 3.85 9.94 -27.76
C THR A 154 3.60 8.75 -28.66
N ILE A 155 2.90 8.95 -29.77
CA ILE A 155 2.67 7.91 -30.79
C ILE A 155 4.02 7.54 -31.37
N GLN A 156 4.35 6.25 -31.41
CA GLN A 156 5.56 5.79 -32.09
C GLN A 156 5.46 6.14 -33.60
N PRO A 157 6.56 6.47 -34.24
CA PRO A 157 6.55 6.79 -35.65
C PRO A 157 5.95 5.63 -36.46
N ILE A 158 4.83 5.88 -37.09
CA ILE A 158 4.22 5.03 -38.12
C ILE A 158 4.30 5.80 -39.45
N ASP A 159 4.23 5.08 -40.54
CA ASP A 159 4.26 5.75 -41.84
C ASP A 159 3.10 6.77 -41.96
N PRO A 160 3.31 7.91 -42.65
CA PRO A 160 2.32 8.99 -42.69
C PRO A 160 0.99 8.60 -43.35
N GLU A 161 0.98 7.59 -44.23
CA GLU A 161 -0.25 7.12 -44.87
C GLU A 161 -1.11 6.35 -43.89
N THR A 162 -0.51 5.44 -43.13
CA THR A 162 -1.17 4.69 -42.04
C THR A 162 -1.70 5.63 -40.96
N GLN A 163 -0.94 6.65 -40.61
CA GLN A 163 -1.37 7.62 -39.60
C GLN A 163 -2.59 8.42 -40.05
N ARG A 164 -2.66 8.84 -41.29
CA ARG A 164 -3.82 9.53 -41.87
C ARG A 164 -5.03 8.60 -42.03
N ALA A 165 -4.78 7.34 -42.44
CA ALA A 165 -5.85 6.37 -42.66
C ALA A 165 -6.53 5.97 -41.35
N LEU A 166 -5.82 6.01 -40.22
CA LEU A 166 -6.34 5.64 -38.90
C LEU A 166 -7.05 6.80 -38.18
N ASP A 167 -6.95 8.05 -38.71
CA ASP A 167 -7.52 9.25 -38.05
C ASP A 167 -7.25 9.27 -36.54
N LEU A 168 -5.97 9.02 -36.18
CA LEU A 168 -5.55 8.84 -34.82
C LEU A 168 -5.71 10.14 -34.04
N PRO A 169 -6.39 10.13 -32.89
CA PRO A 169 -6.51 11.29 -32.04
C PRO A 169 -5.12 11.74 -31.55
N HIS A 170 -4.99 13.01 -31.27
CA HIS A 170 -3.78 13.56 -30.67
C HIS A 170 -3.42 12.81 -29.37
N SER A 171 -2.15 12.53 -29.16
CA SER A 171 -1.66 11.89 -27.93
C SER A 171 -2.08 12.65 -26.65
N SER A 172 -2.24 13.98 -26.76
CA SER A 172 -2.75 14.84 -25.68
C SER A 172 -4.14 14.43 -25.15
N LEU A 173 -4.98 13.76 -25.96
CA LEU A 173 -6.27 13.24 -25.49
C LEU A 173 -6.10 12.07 -24.51
N LEU A 174 -5.03 11.29 -24.66
CA LEU A 174 -4.69 10.19 -23.75
C LEU A 174 -4.13 10.70 -22.42
N GLU A 175 -3.63 11.92 -22.38
CA GLU A 175 -3.07 12.57 -21.19
C GLU A 175 -4.14 13.21 -20.31
N MET A 176 -5.36 13.40 -20.88
CA MET A 176 -6.46 14.02 -20.16
C MET A 176 -6.83 13.18 -18.92
N GLU A 177 -7.00 13.86 -17.80
CA GLU A 177 -7.41 13.28 -16.51
C GLU A 177 -6.44 12.25 -15.91
N THR A 178 -5.22 12.08 -16.46
CA THR A 178 -4.21 11.17 -15.88
C THR A 178 -3.53 11.74 -14.64
N LYS A 179 -3.55 13.07 -14.47
CA LYS A 179 -3.14 13.71 -13.22
C LYS A 179 -4.19 13.47 -12.15
N GLU A 180 -3.77 12.93 -11.00
CA GLU A 180 -4.67 12.59 -9.92
C GLU A 180 -4.25 13.24 -8.60
N THR A 181 -5.24 13.65 -7.83
CA THR A 181 -5.05 14.06 -6.44
C THR A 181 -6.21 13.52 -5.62
N LEU A 182 -5.93 12.81 -4.54
CA LEU A 182 -6.93 12.27 -3.62
C LEU A 182 -6.56 12.64 -2.19
N HIS A 183 -7.49 13.23 -1.49
CA HIS A 183 -7.45 13.39 -0.04
C HIS A 183 -8.54 12.50 0.57
N GLU A 184 -8.14 11.53 1.35
CA GLU A 184 -9.05 10.58 1.99
C GLU A 184 -8.86 10.60 3.50
N VAL A 185 -9.96 10.58 4.24
CA VAL A 185 -9.96 10.38 5.68
C VAL A 185 -10.65 9.05 5.97
N ALA A 186 -10.10 8.28 6.90
CA ALA A 186 -10.76 7.07 7.36
C ALA A 186 -10.86 7.05 8.88
N PHE A 187 -11.96 6.50 9.38
CA PHE A 187 -12.13 6.13 10.78
C PHE A 187 -11.90 4.63 10.89
N THR A 188 -11.04 4.24 11.83
CA THR A 188 -10.67 2.85 12.05
C THR A 188 -10.97 2.42 13.46
N ALA A 189 -11.43 1.18 13.62
CA ALA A 189 -11.55 0.50 14.89
C ALA A 189 -10.92 -0.90 14.75
N THR A 190 -10.06 -1.26 15.69
CA THR A 190 -9.38 -2.55 15.69
C THR A 190 -9.59 -3.21 17.05
N TYR A 191 -10.03 -4.47 17.03
CA TYR A 191 -10.04 -5.36 18.20
C TYR A 191 -9.03 -6.48 17.96
N SER A 192 -8.16 -6.73 18.95
CA SER A 192 -7.08 -7.71 18.85
C SER A 192 -6.96 -8.54 20.12
N THR A 193 -6.95 -9.85 20.01
CA THR A 193 -6.72 -10.78 21.12
C THR A 193 -5.28 -11.27 21.18
N LEU A 194 -4.34 -10.67 20.44
CA LEU A 194 -2.95 -11.12 20.43
C LEU A 194 -2.31 -11.05 21.81
N ALA A 195 -2.35 -9.89 22.47
CA ALA A 195 -1.78 -9.73 23.80
C ALA A 195 -2.49 -10.57 24.89
N PRO A 196 -3.84 -10.65 24.94
CA PRO A 196 -4.53 -11.60 25.80
C PRO A 196 -4.19 -13.06 25.49
N ASN A 197 -4.00 -13.43 24.23
CA ASN A 197 -3.61 -14.79 23.86
C ASN A 197 -2.21 -15.16 24.35
N GLU A 198 -1.24 -14.25 24.24
CA GLU A 198 0.12 -14.45 24.78
C GLU A 198 0.12 -14.65 26.30
N ARG A 199 -0.87 -14.09 27.02
CA ARG A 199 -1.06 -14.30 28.46
C ARG A 199 -1.91 -15.52 28.81
N GLY A 200 -2.36 -16.27 27.80
CA GLY A 200 -3.22 -17.44 27.98
C GLY A 200 -4.68 -17.11 28.34
N GLU A 201 -5.10 -15.86 28.23
CA GLU A 201 -6.46 -15.40 28.56
C GLU A 201 -7.49 -15.72 27.47
N THR A 202 -7.05 -15.88 26.23
CA THR A 202 -7.90 -16.21 25.08
C THR A 202 -7.29 -17.33 24.25
N PRO A 203 -8.10 -18.30 23.78
CA PRO A 203 -7.59 -19.45 23.03
C PRO A 203 -7.25 -19.16 21.56
N ILE A 204 -7.79 -18.07 21.01
CA ILE A 204 -7.66 -17.77 19.58
C ILE A 204 -7.01 -16.40 19.39
N PRO A 205 -5.78 -16.34 18.83
CA PRO A 205 -5.15 -15.09 18.44
C PRO A 205 -5.79 -14.57 17.16
N MET A 206 -6.55 -13.47 17.28
CA MET A 206 -7.23 -12.87 16.13
C MET A 206 -7.19 -11.34 16.18
N MET A 207 -7.42 -10.75 15.02
CA MET A 207 -7.62 -9.31 14.88
C MET A 207 -8.82 -9.03 13.97
N ILE A 208 -9.74 -8.22 14.45
CA ILE A 208 -10.87 -7.70 13.67
C ILE A 208 -10.64 -6.22 13.45
N ARG A 209 -10.75 -5.79 12.20
CA ARG A 209 -10.60 -4.39 11.82
C ARG A 209 -11.83 -3.90 11.07
N PHE A 210 -12.32 -2.75 11.47
CA PHE A 210 -13.31 -1.95 10.74
C PHE A 210 -12.66 -0.68 10.27
N ALA A 211 -12.91 -0.27 9.02
CA ALA A 211 -12.44 0.99 8.51
C ALA A 211 -13.51 1.60 7.57
N TYR A 212 -13.88 2.84 7.81
CA TYR A 212 -14.72 3.62 6.92
C TYR A 212 -13.89 4.73 6.30
N PHE A 213 -13.75 4.68 4.99
CA PHE A 213 -12.97 5.62 4.18
C PHE A 213 -13.92 6.60 3.50
N HIS A 214 -13.57 7.87 3.52
CA HIS A 214 -14.32 8.92 2.87
C HIS A 214 -13.38 9.87 2.11
N PRO A 215 -13.50 9.99 0.79
CA PRO A 215 -12.76 10.99 0.04
C PRO A 215 -13.30 12.38 0.40
N VAL A 216 -12.43 13.26 0.88
CA VAL A 216 -12.80 14.63 1.29
C VAL A 216 -12.53 15.66 0.20
N ALA A 217 -11.57 15.35 -0.68
CA ALA A 217 -11.28 16.13 -1.88
C ALA A 217 -10.58 15.23 -2.90
N GLY A 218 -10.73 15.57 -4.17
CA GLY A 218 -10.05 14.83 -5.24
C GLY A 218 -10.24 15.47 -6.60
N SER A 219 -9.30 15.21 -7.49
CA SER A 219 -9.34 15.60 -8.90
C SER A 219 -8.63 14.53 -9.73
N GLY A 220 -9.05 14.38 -10.98
CA GLY A 220 -8.57 13.34 -11.89
C GLY A 220 -9.58 12.20 -12.07
N GLY A 221 -9.44 11.49 -13.19
CA GLY A 221 -10.48 10.57 -13.68
C GLY A 221 -10.75 9.35 -12.81
N GLN A 222 -9.79 8.93 -11.98
CA GLN A 222 -9.90 7.69 -11.19
C GLN A 222 -10.14 7.92 -9.70
N THR A 223 -10.28 9.17 -9.27
CA THR A 223 -10.51 9.45 -7.86
C THR A 223 -11.90 8.96 -7.41
N PRO A 224 -11.99 8.17 -6.32
CA PRO A 224 -13.26 7.69 -5.81
C PRO A 224 -14.13 8.85 -5.33
N LYS A 225 -15.42 8.83 -5.66
CA LYS A 225 -16.41 9.86 -5.24
C LYS A 225 -17.27 9.42 -4.06
N GLY A 226 -17.22 8.16 -3.70
CA GLY A 226 -18.02 7.57 -2.63
C GLY A 226 -17.20 7.02 -1.49
N GLY A 227 -17.82 6.96 -0.31
CA GLY A 227 -17.22 6.28 0.85
C GLY A 227 -17.22 4.76 0.66
N ARG A 228 -16.28 4.08 1.31
CA ARG A 228 -16.19 2.61 1.34
C ARG A 228 -16.03 2.11 2.77
N LEU A 229 -16.69 1.01 3.06
CA LEU A 229 -16.52 0.26 4.31
C LEU A 229 -15.64 -0.96 4.06
N GLN A 230 -14.66 -1.17 4.91
CA GLN A 230 -13.82 -2.35 4.90
C GLN A 230 -13.92 -3.07 6.25
N VAL A 231 -14.14 -4.38 6.21
CA VAL A 231 -14.09 -5.26 7.38
C VAL A 231 -13.02 -6.31 7.11
N GLY A 232 -12.11 -6.48 8.04
CA GLY A 232 -11.03 -7.46 7.96
C GLY A 232 -11.04 -8.36 9.19
N LEU A 233 -10.86 -9.66 8.98
CA LEU A 233 -10.59 -10.65 10.02
C LEU A 233 -9.25 -11.30 9.73
N THR A 234 -8.34 -11.28 10.71
CA THR A 234 -7.05 -11.97 10.63
C THR A 234 -6.99 -12.97 11.78
N LEU A 235 -6.74 -14.23 11.43
CA LEU A 235 -6.48 -15.30 12.39
C LEU A 235 -5.01 -15.65 12.35
N PHE A 236 -4.38 -15.78 13.50
CA PHE A 236 -2.97 -16.13 13.59
C PHE A 236 -2.86 -17.59 14.06
N ARG A 237 -2.02 -18.36 13.40
CA ARG A 237 -1.72 -19.73 13.76
C ARG A 237 -0.24 -20.02 13.54
N THR A 238 0.40 -20.59 14.55
CA THR A 238 1.77 -21.09 14.43
C THR A 238 1.74 -22.49 13.82
N PHE A 239 2.37 -22.68 12.70
CA PHE A 239 2.45 -24.00 12.03
C PHE A 239 3.75 -24.75 12.37
N TRP A 240 4.80 -24.03 12.75
CA TRP A 240 6.09 -24.55 13.18
C TRP A 240 6.57 -23.75 14.39
N GLY A 241 6.77 -24.43 15.48
CA GLY A 241 7.25 -23.91 16.74
C GLY A 241 6.89 -24.97 17.75
N GLY A 242 7.83 -25.86 18.03
CA GLY A 242 7.68 -26.80 19.13
C GLY A 242 7.42 -26.01 20.42
N ASP A 243 6.61 -26.57 21.26
CA ASP A 243 6.41 -26.08 22.62
C ASP A 243 7.77 -25.76 23.21
N ALA A 244 8.00 -24.47 23.52
CA ALA A 244 9.10 -24.12 24.39
C ALA A 244 8.87 -24.93 25.67
N GLU A 245 9.70 -25.92 25.90
CA GLU A 245 9.70 -26.73 27.11
C GLU A 245 9.52 -25.78 28.29
N GLN A 246 8.36 -25.85 28.90
CA GLN A 246 8.20 -25.39 30.28
C GLN A 246 9.17 -26.25 31.07
N GLY A 247 10.34 -25.69 31.36
CA GLY A 247 11.33 -26.33 32.19
C GLY A 247 10.66 -26.71 33.51
N GLU A 248 10.33 -27.99 33.63
CA GLU A 248 10.06 -28.64 34.89
C GLU A 248 11.28 -28.41 35.78
N THR A 249 11.20 -27.42 36.63
CA THR A 249 12.03 -27.37 37.83
C THR A 249 11.63 -28.55 38.70
N THR A 250 12.22 -29.69 38.43
CA THR A 250 12.27 -30.78 39.40
C THR A 250 13.08 -30.31 40.61
N GLU A 251 12.41 -29.82 41.63
CA GLU A 251 12.93 -29.75 42.98
C GLU A 251 13.29 -31.17 43.41
N GLY A 252 14.59 -31.46 43.28
CA GLY A 252 15.17 -32.67 43.90
C GLY A 252 15.13 -32.57 45.38
N ALA A 253 14.13 -33.21 46.00
CA ALA A 253 14.13 -33.54 47.40
C ALA A 253 15.31 -34.42 47.71
N ALA A 254 16.38 -33.87 48.28
CA ALA A 254 17.42 -34.61 48.95
C ALA A 254 16.99 -34.83 50.41
N GLY A 255 16.39 -36.00 50.62
CA GLY A 255 16.21 -36.55 51.98
C GLY A 255 17.51 -37.08 52.54
N GLY A 256 17.73 -36.83 53.78
CA GLY A 256 18.08 -37.74 54.87
C GLY A 256 19.47 -38.40 54.89
N GLY A 257 20.15 -38.22 55.96
CA GLY A 257 21.29 -38.99 56.41
C GLY A 257 22.01 -38.31 57.54
#